data_99efb5afd52069f8ff86977bd2b50782
#
_entry.id   99efb5afd52069f8ff86977bd2b50782
#
_cell.length_a   1.000
_cell.length_b   1.000
_cell.length_c   1.000
_cell.angle_alpha   90.00
_cell.angle_beta   90.00
_cell.angle_gamma   90.00
#
_symmetry.space_group_name_H-M   'P 1'
#
loop_
_entity.id
_entity.type
_entity.pdbx_description
1 polymer ?
#
loop_
_entity_poly.entity_id
_entity_poly.type
_entity_poly.pdbx_seq_one_letter_code
_entity_poly.pdbx_strand_id
1 'polypeptide(L)'
;MKKFFTIFMLILTAAQAFALELYQADAVVSFYAGDFHGKKTSNGENFDMNALTCANKSLPFDTVLRVTNLANGLSVDVRVNDRGPFVADRELDLSRAAAEKIAMIKAGTAHVKIEIVSRGPETKLSQQTAAKAAQIVGKKASAATAAYPAGTYWDFQLASFSSRENANVLAQKLLKEGFKDVVFQKTSTSVRVILRKVPAADISLTEKKLKENGYSGYIIRQRKKSK
;
A
#
# COMPACT_ATOMS: atom_id res chain seq x y z
N MET A 1 -43.27 49.77 40.94
CA MET A 1 -42.09 48.98 41.03
C MET A 1 -42.13 47.98 39.84
N LYS A 2 -41.39 48.28 38.76
CA LYS A 2 -41.34 47.44 37.56
C LYS A 2 -40.09 46.52 37.69
N LYS A 3 -40.31 45.20 37.77
CA LYS A 3 -39.25 44.21 37.80
C LYS A 3 -38.79 43.97 36.36
N PHE A 4 -37.56 44.39 36.02
CA PHE A 4 -36.92 44.03 34.77
C PHE A 4 -36.35 42.62 34.92
N PHE A 5 -36.90 41.67 34.19
CA PHE A 5 -36.42 40.31 34.06
C PHE A 5 -35.44 40.26 32.90
N THR A 6 -34.13 40.32 33.20
CA THR A 6 -33.08 40.24 32.18
C THR A 6 -32.84 38.76 31.88
N ILE A 7 -33.34 38.29 30.73
CA ILE A 7 -33.03 36.96 30.20
C ILE A 7 -31.62 37.03 29.62
N PHE A 8 -30.68 36.46 30.34
CA PHE A 8 -29.32 36.21 29.84
C PHE A 8 -29.35 34.98 28.96
N MET A 9 -29.48 35.17 27.65
CA MET A 9 -29.44 34.09 26.66
C MET A 9 -28.01 33.65 26.48
N LEU A 10 -27.64 32.57 27.16
CA LEU A 10 -26.35 31.87 27.00
C LEU A 10 -26.29 31.21 25.63
N ILE A 11 -25.65 31.86 24.65
CA ILE A 11 -25.37 31.28 23.34
C ILE A 11 -24.24 30.26 23.55
N LEU A 12 -24.60 29.00 23.74
CA LEU A 12 -23.68 27.86 23.73
C LEU A 12 -23.30 27.59 22.26
N THR A 13 -22.25 28.24 21.78
CA THR A 13 -21.63 27.90 20.50
C THR A 13 -20.99 26.53 20.66
N ALA A 14 -21.74 25.46 20.35
CA ALA A 14 -21.19 24.16 20.17
C ALA A 14 -20.19 24.22 19.01
N ALA A 15 -18.90 24.28 19.31
CA ALA A 15 -17.85 24.02 18.34
C ALA A 15 -18.04 22.57 17.88
N GLN A 16 -18.74 22.36 16.78
CA GLN A 16 -18.79 21.06 16.13
C GLN A 16 -17.37 20.79 15.63
N ALA A 17 -16.64 19.97 16.37
CA ALA A 17 -15.45 19.36 15.86
C ALA A 17 -15.88 18.50 14.67
N PHE A 18 -15.67 19.03 13.44
CA PHE A 18 -15.86 18.25 12.23
C PHE A 18 -14.87 17.08 12.29
N ALA A 19 -15.36 15.90 12.65
CA ALA A 19 -14.59 14.69 12.54
C ALA A 19 -14.23 14.51 11.05
N LEU A 20 -12.94 14.30 10.75
CA LEU A 20 -12.50 14.04 9.39
C LEU A 20 -13.17 12.76 8.88
N GLU A 21 -13.54 12.74 7.61
CA GLU A 21 -14.12 11.56 6.97
C GLU A 21 -13.04 10.47 6.84
N LEU A 22 -13.25 9.32 7.49
CA LEU A 22 -12.33 8.19 7.36
C LEU A 22 -12.41 7.61 5.94
N TYR A 23 -11.28 7.62 5.22
CA TYR A 23 -11.15 6.99 3.90
C TYR A 23 -10.62 5.57 4.01
N GLN A 24 -9.53 5.34 4.76
CA GLN A 24 -8.93 4.03 5.00
C GLN A 24 -8.35 3.98 6.42
N ALA A 25 -8.72 2.96 7.21
CA ALA A 25 -8.21 2.80 8.58
C ALA A 25 -6.78 2.24 8.63
N ASP A 26 -6.43 1.40 7.65
CA ASP A 26 -5.11 0.81 7.45
C ASP A 26 -4.87 0.62 5.95
N ALA A 27 -3.91 1.34 5.41
CA ALA A 27 -3.52 1.28 4.01
C ALA A 27 -2.00 1.30 3.87
N VAL A 28 -1.47 0.59 2.89
CA VAL A 28 -0.05 0.66 2.55
C VAL A 28 0.18 1.83 1.59
N VAL A 29 1.15 2.68 1.93
CA VAL A 29 1.60 3.78 1.08
C VAL A 29 3.08 3.67 0.79
N SER A 30 3.53 4.24 -0.34
CA SER A 30 4.94 4.43 -0.68
C SER A 30 5.19 5.89 -1.07
N PHE A 31 6.36 6.21 -1.57
CA PHE A 31 6.67 7.54 -2.09
C PHE A 31 7.41 7.45 -3.42
N TYR A 32 7.36 8.54 -4.19
CA TYR A 32 8.00 8.64 -5.49
C TYR A 32 9.53 8.60 -5.39
N ALA A 33 10.17 7.90 -6.33
CA ALA A 33 11.61 8.00 -6.53
C ALA A 33 11.99 9.41 -7.04
N GLY A 34 13.25 9.83 -6.79
CA GLY A 34 13.71 11.18 -7.09
C GLY A 34 13.69 11.56 -8.58
N ASP A 35 13.78 10.58 -9.47
CA ASP A 35 13.76 10.75 -10.94
C ASP A 35 12.39 11.16 -11.52
N PHE A 36 11.34 11.25 -10.70
CA PHE A 36 10.04 11.79 -11.08
C PHE A 36 9.94 13.31 -10.96
N HIS A 37 10.87 13.97 -10.26
CA HIS A 37 10.87 15.43 -10.11
C HIS A 37 10.83 16.15 -11.46
N GLY A 38 9.94 17.13 -11.61
CA GLY A 38 9.74 17.88 -12.84
C GLY A 38 8.89 17.20 -13.93
N LYS A 39 8.57 15.91 -13.81
CA LYS A 39 7.68 15.21 -14.77
C LYS A 39 6.22 15.62 -14.59
N LYS A 40 5.45 15.54 -15.67
CA LYS A 40 4.01 15.85 -15.64
C LYS A 40 3.23 14.83 -14.82
N THR A 41 2.39 15.33 -13.93
CA THR A 41 1.38 14.57 -13.20
C THR A 41 0.09 14.45 -14.01
N SER A 42 -0.83 13.61 -13.58
CA SER A 42 -2.09 13.34 -14.29
C SER A 42 -3.07 14.51 -14.28
N ASN A 43 -2.91 15.49 -13.35
CA ASN A 43 -3.68 16.73 -13.38
C ASN A 43 -3.04 17.83 -14.25
N GLY A 44 -1.84 17.57 -14.81
CA GLY A 44 -1.11 18.49 -15.70
C GLY A 44 -0.07 19.37 -15.02
N GLU A 45 0.08 19.32 -13.70
CA GLU A 45 1.16 20.00 -12.98
C GLU A 45 2.52 19.33 -13.25
N ASN A 46 3.61 20.00 -12.91
CA ASN A 46 4.91 19.35 -12.79
C ASN A 46 5.04 18.79 -11.37
N PHE A 47 5.43 17.51 -11.26
CA PHE A 47 5.67 16.90 -9.94
C PHE A 47 6.82 17.62 -9.22
N ASP A 48 6.52 18.11 -8.03
CA ASP A 48 7.53 18.65 -7.11
C ASP A 48 7.69 17.71 -5.90
N MET A 49 8.87 17.10 -5.79
CA MET A 49 9.19 16.21 -4.68
C MET A 49 9.19 16.90 -3.31
N ASN A 50 9.32 18.25 -3.28
CA ASN A 50 9.34 19.06 -2.06
C ASN A 50 7.95 19.60 -1.66
N ALA A 51 6.95 19.49 -2.53
CA ALA A 51 5.55 19.84 -2.22
C ALA A 51 4.86 18.71 -1.46
N LEU A 52 3.82 19.02 -0.69
CA LEU A 52 3.02 18.03 0.04
C LEU A 52 1.89 17.50 -0.85
N THR A 53 2.21 16.57 -1.73
CA THR A 53 1.29 15.98 -2.71
C THR A 53 1.33 14.46 -2.71
N CYS A 54 0.32 13.84 -3.33
CA CYS A 54 0.28 12.40 -3.51
C CYS A 54 -0.43 12.00 -4.80
N ALA A 55 -0.19 10.75 -5.25
CA ALA A 55 -1.06 10.06 -6.19
C ALA A 55 -2.13 9.26 -5.46
N ASN A 56 -3.34 9.25 -6.02
CA ASN A 56 -4.43 8.35 -5.66
C ASN A 56 -5.14 7.85 -6.92
N LYS A 57 -5.69 6.63 -6.87
CA LYS A 57 -6.29 5.98 -8.05
C LYS A 57 -7.59 6.63 -8.51
N SER A 58 -8.43 7.11 -7.58
CA SER A 58 -9.83 7.44 -7.86
C SER A 58 -10.31 8.78 -7.31
N LEU A 59 -9.75 9.27 -6.20
CA LEU A 59 -10.22 10.52 -5.59
C LEU A 59 -10.06 11.71 -6.55
N PRO A 60 -10.97 12.68 -6.53
CA PRO A 60 -10.83 13.90 -7.30
C PRO A 60 -9.48 14.58 -7.05
N PHE A 61 -8.91 15.22 -8.09
CA PHE A 61 -7.75 16.08 -7.89
C PHE A 61 -8.10 17.21 -6.92
N ASP A 62 -7.10 17.73 -6.23
CA ASP A 62 -7.20 18.74 -5.17
C ASP A 62 -7.93 18.26 -3.90
N THR A 63 -8.29 16.97 -3.80
CA THR A 63 -8.67 16.37 -2.52
C THR A 63 -7.47 16.44 -1.57
N VAL A 64 -7.68 16.94 -0.36
CA VAL A 64 -6.67 16.96 0.70
C VAL A 64 -6.92 15.80 1.65
N LEU A 65 -5.89 15.01 1.87
CA LEU A 65 -5.91 13.83 2.73
C LEU A 65 -4.98 14.05 3.91
N ARG A 66 -5.43 13.70 5.11
CA ARG A 66 -4.56 13.51 6.27
C ARG A 66 -4.06 12.08 6.29
N VAL A 67 -2.76 11.91 6.23
CA VAL A 67 -2.07 10.62 6.25
C VAL A 67 -1.33 10.48 7.56
N THR A 68 -1.74 9.52 8.38
CA THR A 68 -1.14 9.25 9.71
C THR A 68 -0.42 7.91 9.69
N ASN A 69 0.87 7.92 9.94
CA ASN A 69 1.68 6.69 10.04
C ASN A 69 1.32 5.95 11.33
N LEU A 70 0.82 4.73 11.21
CA LEU A 70 0.33 3.93 12.34
C LEU A 70 1.47 3.47 13.29
N ALA A 71 2.71 3.41 12.81
CA ALA A 71 3.86 2.97 13.61
C ALA A 71 4.37 4.04 14.57
N ASN A 72 4.16 5.34 14.26
CA ASN A 72 4.73 6.44 15.07
C ASN A 72 3.76 7.59 15.38
N GLY A 73 2.54 7.56 14.83
CA GLY A 73 1.51 8.58 15.05
C GLY A 73 1.74 9.92 14.31
N LEU A 74 2.85 10.07 13.56
CA LEU A 74 3.11 11.29 12.79
C LEU A 74 2.13 11.40 11.63
N SER A 75 1.66 12.62 11.36
CA SER A 75 0.70 12.88 10.28
C SER A 75 1.14 14.03 9.38
N VAL A 76 0.63 14.02 8.15
CA VAL A 76 0.82 15.07 7.15
C VAL A 76 -0.44 15.20 6.31
N ASP A 77 -0.79 16.44 5.96
CA ASP A 77 -1.85 16.70 4.99
C ASP A 77 -1.23 16.80 3.59
N VAL A 78 -1.78 16.05 2.63
CA VAL A 78 -1.29 15.96 1.24
C VAL A 78 -2.41 16.17 0.25
N ARG A 79 -2.13 16.85 -0.86
CA ARG A 79 -3.08 17.10 -1.94
C ARG A 79 -2.93 16.07 -3.05
N VAL A 80 -4.03 15.52 -3.52
CA VAL A 80 -4.07 14.61 -4.67
C VAL A 80 -3.88 15.40 -5.96
N ASN A 81 -2.78 15.16 -6.68
CA ASN A 81 -2.50 15.77 -7.98
C ASN A 81 -2.07 14.79 -9.07
N ASP A 82 -1.98 13.50 -8.74
CA ASP A 82 -1.59 12.47 -9.69
C ASP A 82 -2.42 11.19 -9.57
N ARG A 83 -2.29 10.28 -10.56
CA ARG A 83 -2.91 8.96 -10.60
C ARG A 83 -1.90 7.86 -10.34
N GLY A 84 -2.28 6.94 -9.50
CA GLY A 84 -1.50 5.81 -9.00
C GLY A 84 -1.81 5.54 -7.53
N PRO A 85 -1.08 4.66 -6.89
CA PRO A 85 -0.13 3.69 -7.45
C PRO A 85 -0.82 2.64 -8.34
N PHE A 86 -0.16 2.25 -9.43
CA PHE A 86 -0.65 1.15 -10.28
C PHE A 86 -0.17 -0.21 -9.78
N VAL A 87 -0.14 -0.36 -8.46
CA VAL A 87 0.17 -1.58 -7.71
C VAL A 87 -1.02 -1.85 -6.80
N ALA A 88 -1.53 -3.09 -6.80
CA ALA A 88 -2.79 -3.45 -6.14
C ALA A 88 -2.78 -3.15 -4.64
N ASP A 89 -1.67 -3.43 -3.97
CA ASP A 89 -1.57 -3.42 -2.51
C ASP A 89 -1.20 -2.04 -1.93
N ARG A 90 -1.07 -0.99 -2.77
CA ARG A 90 -0.76 0.38 -2.32
C ARG A 90 -1.90 1.32 -2.60
N GLU A 91 -2.16 2.24 -1.68
CA GLU A 91 -3.26 3.21 -1.80
C GLU A 91 -2.79 4.59 -2.25
N LEU A 92 -1.64 5.05 -1.76
CA LEU A 92 -1.04 6.33 -2.15
C LEU A 92 0.43 6.17 -2.50
N ASP A 93 0.91 7.01 -3.44
CA ASP A 93 2.32 7.34 -3.58
C ASP A 93 2.52 8.79 -3.13
N LEU A 94 3.25 9.00 -2.03
CA LEU A 94 3.50 10.31 -1.44
C LEU A 94 4.66 11.03 -2.16
N SER A 95 4.68 12.34 -2.12
CA SER A 95 5.90 13.10 -2.41
C SER A 95 7.00 12.77 -1.38
N ARG A 96 8.25 13.05 -1.70
CA ARG A 96 9.36 12.85 -0.78
C ARG A 96 9.18 13.67 0.51
N ALA A 97 8.84 14.95 0.40
CA ALA A 97 8.61 15.80 1.55
C ALA A 97 7.50 15.30 2.46
N ALA A 98 6.41 14.76 1.89
CA ALA A 98 5.34 14.16 2.68
C ALA A 98 5.80 12.89 3.41
N ALA A 99 6.56 12.03 2.74
CA ALA A 99 7.12 10.81 3.33
C ALA A 99 8.13 11.11 4.47
N GLU A 100 8.91 12.17 4.34
CA GLU A 100 9.80 12.67 5.40
C GLU A 100 9.03 13.14 6.63
N LYS A 101 7.91 13.87 6.45
CA LYS A 101 7.06 14.35 7.55
C LYS A 101 6.50 13.22 8.43
N ILE A 102 6.22 12.06 7.86
CA ILE A 102 5.73 10.90 8.61
C ILE A 102 6.83 9.84 8.88
N ALA A 103 8.10 10.23 8.71
CA ALA A 103 9.30 9.43 9.02
C ALA A 103 9.32 8.04 8.35
N MET A 104 8.87 7.91 7.09
CA MET A 104 8.82 6.63 6.39
C MET A 104 9.93 6.40 5.35
N ILE A 105 10.81 7.38 5.08
CA ILE A 105 11.84 7.30 4.05
C ILE A 105 12.70 6.05 4.17
N LYS A 106 13.17 5.73 5.39
CA LYS A 106 14.06 4.59 5.62
C LYS A 106 13.37 3.24 5.33
N ALA A 107 12.07 3.15 5.60
CA ALA A 107 11.28 1.93 5.38
C ALA A 107 10.82 1.76 3.93
N GLY A 108 10.72 2.86 3.17
CA GLY A 108 10.22 2.88 1.78
C GLY A 108 8.70 2.78 1.67
N THR A 109 8.05 2.11 2.61
CA THR A 109 6.59 1.97 2.72
C THR A 109 6.16 2.15 4.16
N ALA A 110 4.87 2.46 4.38
CA ALA A 110 4.28 2.56 5.71
C ALA A 110 2.81 2.11 5.71
N HIS A 111 2.36 1.58 6.83
CA HIS A 111 0.95 1.42 7.15
C HIS A 111 0.42 2.73 7.72
N VAL A 112 -0.65 3.25 7.14
CA VAL A 112 -1.20 4.56 7.47
C VAL A 112 -2.72 4.51 7.63
N LYS A 113 -3.24 5.39 8.49
CA LYS A 113 -4.64 5.81 8.45
C LYS A 113 -4.76 6.98 7.48
N ILE A 114 -5.80 7.00 6.64
CA ILE A 114 -6.08 8.05 5.68
C ILE A 114 -7.46 8.63 5.98
N GLU A 115 -7.54 9.95 6.14
CA GLU A 115 -8.76 10.71 6.41
C GLU A 115 -8.88 11.83 5.38
N ILE A 116 -10.10 12.13 4.92
CA ILE A 116 -10.36 13.22 3.99
C ILE A 116 -10.54 14.52 4.80
N VAL A 117 -9.66 15.49 4.56
CA VAL A 117 -9.74 16.84 5.13
C VAL A 117 -10.69 17.70 4.30
N SER A 118 -10.55 17.65 2.97
CA SER A 118 -11.46 18.31 2.03
C SER A 118 -11.51 17.54 0.71
N ARG A 119 -12.69 17.47 0.09
CA ARG A 119 -12.82 16.89 -1.24
C ARG A 119 -12.57 17.94 -2.31
N GLY A 120 -11.77 17.57 -3.30
CA GLY A 120 -11.60 18.36 -4.51
C GLY A 120 -12.82 18.29 -5.44
N PRO A 121 -12.90 19.16 -6.45
CA PRO A 121 -14.02 19.20 -7.38
C PRO A 121 -14.04 17.98 -8.32
N GLU A 122 -15.24 17.47 -8.60
CA GLU A 122 -15.48 16.44 -9.60
C GLU A 122 -15.38 17.02 -11.02
N THR A 123 -14.20 17.01 -11.60
CA THR A 123 -13.96 17.49 -12.97
C THR A 123 -13.98 16.34 -13.99
N LYS A 124 -14.25 16.66 -15.26
CA LYS A 124 -14.14 15.69 -16.37
C LYS A 124 -12.74 15.04 -16.42
N LEU A 125 -11.69 15.83 -16.22
CA LEU A 125 -10.30 15.34 -16.18
C LEU A 125 -10.10 14.34 -15.03
N SER A 126 -10.61 14.65 -13.84
CA SER A 126 -10.53 13.80 -12.65
C SER A 126 -11.20 12.44 -12.91
N GLN A 127 -12.41 12.45 -13.47
CA GLN A 127 -13.17 11.24 -13.79
C GLN A 127 -12.52 10.39 -14.88
N GLN A 128 -12.10 11.01 -16.01
CA GLN A 128 -11.44 10.31 -17.12
C GLN A 128 -10.12 9.67 -16.70
N THR A 129 -9.31 10.38 -15.92
CA THR A 129 -8.03 9.84 -15.44
C THR A 129 -8.22 8.74 -14.39
N ALA A 130 -9.23 8.82 -13.53
CA ALA A 130 -9.60 7.75 -12.60
C ALA A 130 -10.08 6.48 -13.34
N ALA A 131 -10.92 6.63 -14.35
CA ALA A 131 -11.36 5.50 -15.20
C ALA A 131 -10.18 4.82 -15.91
N LYS A 132 -9.23 5.60 -16.45
CA LYS A 132 -8.00 5.07 -17.04
C LYS A 132 -7.12 4.34 -16.03
N ALA A 133 -6.98 4.88 -14.81
CA ALA A 133 -6.23 4.25 -13.74
C ALA A 133 -6.85 2.89 -13.36
N ALA A 134 -8.18 2.81 -13.23
CA ALA A 134 -8.90 1.57 -12.95
C ALA A 134 -8.67 0.51 -14.04
N GLN A 135 -8.67 0.91 -15.33
CA GLN A 135 -8.35 0.00 -16.43
C GLN A 135 -6.91 -0.54 -16.38
N ILE A 136 -5.92 0.29 -16.00
CA ILE A 136 -4.52 -0.15 -15.85
C ILE A 136 -4.40 -1.17 -14.72
N VAL A 137 -5.03 -0.92 -13.58
CA VAL A 137 -5.05 -1.86 -12.45
C VAL A 137 -5.73 -3.17 -12.84
N GLY A 138 -6.89 -3.10 -13.52
CA GLY A 138 -7.61 -4.28 -14.01
C GLY A 138 -6.80 -5.10 -15.01
N LYS A 139 -6.11 -4.46 -15.96
CA LYS A 139 -5.21 -5.16 -16.90
C LYS A 139 -4.03 -5.83 -16.20
N LYS A 140 -3.43 -5.18 -15.20
CA LYS A 140 -2.34 -5.79 -14.42
C LYS A 140 -2.83 -6.98 -13.59
N ALA A 141 -4.01 -6.88 -12.98
CA ALA A 141 -4.62 -7.99 -12.25
C ALA A 141 -4.94 -9.18 -13.18
N SER A 142 -5.53 -8.93 -14.36
CA SER A 142 -5.81 -9.99 -15.35
C SER A 142 -4.54 -10.62 -15.93
N ALA A 143 -3.48 -9.84 -16.15
CA ALA A 143 -2.19 -10.35 -16.57
C ALA A 143 -1.53 -11.23 -15.49
N ALA A 144 -1.64 -10.85 -14.21
CA ALA A 144 -1.17 -11.67 -13.10
C ALA A 144 -1.95 -13.00 -13.02
N THR A 145 -3.28 -12.97 -13.22
CA THR A 145 -4.11 -14.19 -13.28
C THR A 145 -3.75 -15.07 -14.48
N ALA A 146 -3.42 -14.47 -15.63
CA ALA A 146 -2.95 -15.21 -16.81
C ALA A 146 -1.56 -15.84 -16.60
N ALA A 147 -0.69 -15.21 -15.80
CA ALA A 147 0.62 -15.75 -15.45
C ALA A 147 0.51 -17.01 -14.56
N TYR A 148 -0.57 -17.14 -13.81
CA TYR A 148 -0.83 -18.23 -12.88
C TYR A 148 -2.15 -18.94 -13.20
N PRO A 149 -2.21 -19.86 -14.18
CA PRO A 149 -3.44 -20.52 -14.61
C PRO A 149 -4.15 -21.23 -13.46
N ALA A 150 -5.49 -21.12 -13.42
CA ALA A 150 -6.31 -21.77 -12.41
C ALA A 150 -6.06 -23.30 -12.37
N GLY A 151 -6.10 -23.88 -11.17
CA GLY A 151 -5.84 -25.31 -10.97
C GLY A 151 -4.37 -25.70 -11.03
N THR A 152 -3.45 -24.75 -11.17
CA THR A 152 -2.01 -25.00 -11.06
C THR A 152 -1.47 -24.71 -9.66
N TYR A 153 -0.34 -25.31 -9.35
CA TYR A 153 0.38 -25.13 -8.09
C TYR A 153 1.78 -24.58 -8.35
N TRP A 154 2.26 -23.79 -7.42
CA TRP A 154 3.52 -23.06 -7.53
C TRP A 154 4.36 -23.26 -6.28
N ASP A 155 5.67 -23.23 -6.44
CA ASP A 155 6.64 -23.31 -5.35
C ASP A 155 7.38 -21.97 -5.24
N PHE A 156 7.46 -21.40 -4.03
CA PHE A 156 8.22 -20.18 -3.72
C PHE A 156 9.55 -20.58 -3.11
N GLN A 157 10.64 -20.44 -3.83
CA GLN A 157 11.98 -20.60 -3.28
C GLN A 157 12.39 -19.33 -2.56
N LEU A 158 12.42 -19.33 -1.23
CA LEU A 158 12.68 -18.14 -0.42
C LEU A 158 14.17 -17.88 -0.20
N ALA A 159 14.96 -18.93 0.00
CA ALA A 159 16.39 -18.82 0.21
C ALA A 159 17.14 -20.10 -0.14
N SER A 160 18.46 -19.99 -0.25
CA SER A 160 19.38 -21.10 -0.44
C SER A 160 20.55 -20.93 0.53
N PHE A 161 20.87 -21.95 1.29
CA PHE A 161 21.89 -21.95 2.33
C PHE A 161 22.94 -23.05 2.04
N SER A 162 24.19 -22.82 2.45
CA SER A 162 25.26 -23.83 2.41
C SER A 162 25.06 -24.89 3.50
N SER A 163 24.40 -24.55 4.62
CA SER A 163 24.13 -25.48 5.73
C SER A 163 22.66 -25.74 5.96
N ARG A 164 22.32 -26.89 6.49
CA ARG A 164 20.94 -27.26 6.86
C ARG A 164 20.47 -26.52 8.11
N GLU A 165 21.40 -26.24 9.02
CA GLU A 165 21.11 -25.51 10.27
C GLU A 165 20.54 -24.13 9.97
N ASN A 166 21.20 -23.36 9.09
CA ASN A 166 20.74 -22.04 8.68
C ASN A 166 19.39 -22.09 7.92
N ALA A 167 19.21 -23.12 7.08
CA ALA A 167 17.93 -23.35 6.41
C ALA A 167 16.82 -23.64 7.43
N ASN A 168 17.12 -24.41 8.49
CA ASN A 168 16.16 -24.75 9.53
C ASN A 168 15.72 -23.52 10.33
N VAL A 169 16.62 -22.58 10.64
CA VAL A 169 16.29 -21.32 11.31
C VAL A 169 15.23 -20.56 10.53
N LEU A 170 15.41 -20.39 9.21
CA LEU A 170 14.42 -19.73 8.36
C LEU A 170 13.10 -20.52 8.31
N ALA A 171 13.15 -21.82 8.18
CA ALA A 171 11.94 -22.66 8.11
C ALA A 171 11.10 -22.56 9.40
N GLN A 172 11.75 -22.61 10.57
CA GLN A 172 11.07 -22.45 11.85
C GLN A 172 10.45 -21.06 12.01
N LYS A 173 11.12 -20.01 11.53
CA LYS A 173 10.58 -18.66 11.52
C LYS A 173 9.33 -18.57 10.66
N LEU A 174 9.36 -19.08 9.44
CA LEU A 174 8.20 -19.10 8.52
C LEU A 174 7.01 -19.86 9.11
N LEU A 175 7.25 -21.01 9.76
CA LEU A 175 6.20 -21.78 10.42
C LEU A 175 5.56 -21.01 11.58
N LYS A 176 6.34 -20.28 12.39
CA LYS A 176 5.83 -19.39 13.46
C LYS A 176 5.00 -18.22 12.91
N GLU A 177 5.34 -17.72 11.73
CA GLU A 177 4.60 -16.67 11.02
C GLU A 177 3.36 -17.21 10.29
N GLY A 178 3.06 -18.51 10.46
CA GLY A 178 1.86 -19.17 9.94
C GLY A 178 1.92 -19.48 8.45
N PHE A 179 3.11 -19.62 7.86
CA PHE A 179 3.26 -20.23 6.54
C PHE A 179 3.15 -21.75 6.65
N LYS A 180 2.48 -22.36 5.67
CA LYS A 180 2.29 -23.82 5.59
C LYS A 180 3.18 -24.41 4.49
N ASP A 181 3.34 -25.72 4.51
CA ASP A 181 4.07 -26.48 3.47
C ASP A 181 5.51 -25.97 3.23
N VAL A 182 6.20 -25.56 4.31
CA VAL A 182 7.62 -25.18 4.27
C VAL A 182 8.45 -26.47 4.17
N VAL A 183 9.20 -26.60 3.08
CA VAL A 183 10.02 -27.80 2.82
C VAL A 183 11.46 -27.45 2.49
N PHE A 184 12.35 -28.42 2.70
CA PHE A 184 13.74 -28.35 2.26
C PHE A 184 13.94 -29.10 0.94
N GLN A 185 14.66 -28.48 0.01
CA GLN A 185 15.16 -29.12 -1.19
C GLN A 185 16.70 -29.13 -1.15
N LYS A 186 17.26 -30.30 -0.96
CA LYS A 186 18.72 -30.49 -1.04
C LYS A 186 19.15 -30.45 -2.51
N THR A 187 20.21 -29.73 -2.79
CA THR A 187 20.95 -29.76 -4.06
C THR A 187 22.36 -30.27 -3.81
N SER A 188 23.18 -30.39 -4.82
CA SER A 188 24.59 -30.79 -4.67
C SER A 188 25.41 -29.85 -3.78
N THR A 189 25.06 -28.54 -3.78
CA THR A 189 25.85 -27.47 -3.13
C THR A 189 25.09 -26.69 -2.06
N SER A 190 23.76 -26.91 -1.92
CA SER A 190 22.96 -26.08 -1.02
C SER A 190 21.68 -26.75 -0.54
N VAL A 191 21.09 -26.17 0.49
CA VAL A 191 19.74 -26.48 0.99
C VAL A 191 18.82 -25.31 0.75
N ARG A 192 17.77 -25.49 -0.05
CA ARG A 192 16.76 -24.46 -0.36
C ARG A 192 15.59 -24.57 0.60
N VAL A 193 15.08 -23.42 1.04
CA VAL A 193 13.82 -23.31 1.78
C VAL A 193 12.72 -22.89 0.80
N ILE A 194 11.66 -23.68 0.71
CA ILE A 194 10.60 -23.54 -0.29
C ILE A 194 9.24 -23.61 0.40
N LEU A 195 8.34 -22.65 0.10
CA LEU A 195 6.90 -22.83 0.31
C LEU A 195 6.37 -23.63 -0.86
N ARG A 196 5.79 -24.78 -0.60
CA ARG A 196 5.44 -25.76 -1.61
C ARG A 196 3.94 -25.81 -1.85
N LYS A 197 3.51 -26.11 -3.08
CA LYS A 197 2.11 -26.32 -3.45
C LYS A 197 1.19 -25.12 -3.21
N VAL A 198 1.68 -23.90 -3.35
CA VAL A 198 0.83 -22.72 -3.30
C VAL A 198 -0.12 -22.74 -4.49
N PRO A 199 -1.46 -22.76 -4.28
CA PRO A 199 -2.42 -22.68 -5.38
C PRO A 199 -2.27 -21.37 -6.15
N ALA A 200 -2.53 -21.39 -7.45
CA ALA A 200 -2.50 -20.18 -8.30
C ALA A 200 -3.35 -19.04 -7.74
N ALA A 201 -4.51 -19.37 -7.14
CA ALA A 201 -5.41 -18.40 -6.52
C ALA A 201 -4.79 -17.70 -5.28
N ASP A 202 -3.87 -18.36 -4.59
CA ASP A 202 -3.30 -17.88 -3.33
C ASP A 202 -1.93 -17.20 -3.52
N ILE A 203 -1.41 -17.11 -4.75
CA ILE A 203 -0.09 -16.52 -5.01
C ILE A 203 -0.01 -15.09 -4.53
N SER A 204 -0.95 -14.23 -4.93
CA SER A 204 -0.94 -12.81 -4.53
C SER A 204 -1.04 -12.62 -3.02
N LEU A 205 -1.85 -13.45 -2.34
CA LEU A 205 -1.96 -13.44 -0.89
C LEU A 205 -0.65 -13.89 -0.22
N THR A 206 -0.02 -14.94 -0.78
CA THR A 206 1.28 -15.46 -0.29
C THR A 206 2.37 -14.43 -0.48
N GLU A 207 2.43 -13.76 -1.64
CA GLU A 207 3.39 -12.67 -1.90
C GLU A 207 3.20 -11.50 -0.95
N LYS A 208 1.95 -11.10 -0.71
CA LYS A 208 1.62 -10.05 0.26
C LYS A 208 2.13 -10.43 1.64
N LYS A 209 1.76 -11.61 2.14
CA LYS A 209 2.18 -12.11 3.46
C LYS A 209 3.71 -12.22 3.59
N LEU A 210 4.41 -12.66 2.54
CA LEU A 210 5.88 -12.70 2.51
C LEU A 210 6.48 -11.30 2.66
N LYS A 211 5.98 -10.32 1.91
CA LYS A 211 6.45 -8.93 1.99
C LYS A 211 6.21 -8.30 3.36
N GLU A 212 5.03 -8.51 3.94
CA GLU A 212 4.67 -8.02 5.28
C GLU A 212 5.59 -8.56 6.37
N ASN A 213 6.10 -9.80 6.22
CA ASN A 213 7.07 -10.42 7.12
C ASN A 213 8.54 -10.16 6.72
N GLY A 214 8.78 -9.23 5.78
CA GLY A 214 10.14 -8.79 5.39
C GLY A 214 10.86 -9.72 4.42
N TYR A 215 10.16 -10.65 3.77
CA TYR A 215 10.76 -11.52 2.76
C TYR A 215 10.66 -10.89 1.36
N SER A 216 11.81 -10.67 0.73
CA SER A 216 11.94 -10.20 -0.66
C SER A 216 12.92 -11.08 -1.42
N GLY A 217 12.91 -11.03 -2.74
CA GLY A 217 13.89 -11.73 -3.58
C GLY A 217 13.63 -13.23 -3.74
N TYR A 218 12.41 -13.71 -3.48
CA TYR A 218 12.01 -15.11 -3.73
C TYR A 218 11.84 -15.38 -5.23
N ILE A 219 11.94 -16.66 -5.59
CA ILE A 219 11.74 -17.16 -6.97
C ILE A 219 10.48 -18.01 -6.99
N ILE A 220 9.54 -17.68 -7.88
CA ILE A 220 8.31 -18.46 -8.09
C ILE A 220 8.48 -19.39 -9.28
N ARG A 221 8.14 -20.66 -9.11
CA ARG A 221 8.24 -21.68 -10.17
C ARG A 221 6.99 -22.53 -10.23
N GLN A 222 6.45 -22.73 -11.43
CA GLN A 222 5.33 -23.64 -11.61
C GLN A 222 5.77 -25.08 -11.30
N ARG A 223 4.94 -25.73 -10.51
CA ARG A 223 5.13 -27.14 -10.18
C ARG A 223 4.68 -28.01 -11.35
N LYS A 224 5.57 -28.80 -11.91
CA LYS A 224 5.21 -29.83 -12.89
C LYS A 224 4.36 -30.90 -12.20
N LYS A 225 3.25 -31.33 -12.84
CA LYS A 225 2.52 -32.52 -12.38
C LYS A 225 3.51 -33.70 -12.43
N SER A 226 3.77 -34.30 -11.28
CA SER A 226 4.43 -35.62 -11.28
C SER A 226 3.48 -36.60 -11.96
N LYS A 227 3.97 -37.27 -12.99
CA LYS A 227 3.29 -38.43 -13.61
C LYS A 227 3.12 -39.51 -12.57
#